data_8c70cbcefb26b08e242fb61cdfb16a47
#
_entry.id   8c70cbcefb26b08e242fb61cdfb16a47
#
_cell.length_a   1.000
_cell.length_b   1.000
_cell.length_c   1.000
_cell.angle_alpha   90.00
_cell.angle_beta   90.00
_cell.angle_gamma   90.00
#
_symmetry.space_group_name_H-M   'P 1'
#
loop_
_entity.id
_entity.type
_entity.pdbx_description
1 polymer ?
#
loop_
_entity_poly.entity_id
_entity_poly.type
_entity_poly.pdbx_seq_one_letter_code
_entity_poly.pdbx_strand_id
1 'polypeptide(L)'
;MRLTDVAIIISSSDAKLEQAKALGADYVINYRTQPNWEEDVMRVTDNHGADIILETGGAQTLRKSFECIAFGGLIDCIGYLSGKMDAPGDRLNVNLLALRRNVTLKGIINGPRDRFEEMVAFYEKHQIHPVVNKVFAFGEADQAFKFLASGSHFGKVVIKVAQ
;
A
#
# COMPACT_ATOMS: atom_id res chain seq x y z
N MET A 1 5.47 -21.36 -2.72
CA MET A 1 5.09 -20.87 -4.07
C MET A 1 5.01 -19.36 -3.99
N ARG A 2 5.95 -18.62 -4.60
CA ARG A 2 5.81 -17.18 -4.75
C ARG A 2 4.61 -16.92 -5.64
N LEU A 3 3.64 -16.16 -5.18
CA LEU A 3 2.40 -15.86 -5.92
C LEU A 3 2.57 -14.69 -6.90
N THR A 4 3.66 -13.97 -6.77
CA THR A 4 4.02 -12.88 -7.67
C THR A 4 5.52 -12.83 -7.80
N ASP A 5 5.93 -12.41 -8.92
CA ASP A 5 7.31 -12.50 -9.28
C ASP A 5 8.12 -11.35 -8.68
N VAL A 6 7.54 -10.16 -8.43
CA VAL A 6 8.27 -9.01 -7.88
C VAL A 6 7.40 -8.19 -6.92
N ALA A 7 7.88 -7.93 -5.71
CA ALA A 7 7.27 -7.04 -4.73
C ALA A 7 8.08 -5.74 -4.56
N ILE A 8 7.45 -4.60 -4.88
CA ILE A 8 8.05 -3.27 -4.75
C ILE A 8 7.35 -2.53 -3.60
N ILE A 9 8.10 -2.10 -2.59
CA ILE A 9 7.57 -1.37 -1.44
C ILE A 9 8.07 0.06 -1.43
N ILE A 10 7.13 1.00 -1.27
CA ILE A 10 7.41 2.43 -1.23
C ILE A 10 7.11 2.97 0.17
N SER A 11 8.04 3.73 0.76
CA SER A 11 7.87 4.32 2.09
C SER A 11 8.66 5.63 2.22
N SER A 12 8.39 6.38 3.29
CA SER A 12 9.15 7.58 3.65
C SER A 12 10.30 7.31 4.63
N SER A 13 10.50 6.07 5.05
CA SER A 13 11.42 5.70 6.13
C SER A 13 12.31 4.54 5.72
N ASP A 14 13.62 4.76 5.69
CA ASP A 14 14.60 3.72 5.39
C ASP A 14 14.52 2.57 6.39
N ALA A 15 14.30 2.85 7.68
CA ALA A 15 14.14 1.82 8.69
C ALA A 15 12.94 0.90 8.42
N LYS A 16 11.82 1.44 7.89
CA LYS A 16 10.67 0.61 7.45
C LYS A 16 10.97 -0.16 6.17
N LEU A 17 11.73 0.43 5.28
CA LEU A 17 12.14 -0.23 4.03
C LEU A 17 13.08 -1.41 4.28
N GLU A 18 14.01 -1.30 5.24
CA GLU A 18 14.83 -2.43 5.66
C GLU A 18 14.01 -3.57 6.29
N GLN A 19 12.98 -3.24 7.08
CA GLN A 19 12.04 -4.24 7.58
C GLN A 19 11.25 -4.91 6.44
N ALA A 20 10.82 -4.13 5.44
CA ALA A 20 10.14 -4.68 4.27
C ALA A 20 11.04 -5.64 3.47
N LYS A 21 12.32 -5.30 3.29
CA LYS A 21 13.31 -6.20 2.68
C LYS A 21 13.47 -7.49 3.46
N ALA A 22 13.58 -7.39 4.79
CA ALA A 22 13.69 -8.58 5.65
C ALA A 22 12.46 -9.50 5.57
N LEU A 23 11.30 -8.95 5.20
CA LEU A 23 10.06 -9.68 4.95
C LEU A 23 9.91 -10.20 3.51
N GLY A 24 10.87 -9.92 2.64
CA GLY A 24 10.92 -10.45 1.27
C GLY A 24 10.51 -9.49 0.17
N ALA A 25 10.52 -8.18 0.41
CA ALA A 25 10.39 -7.21 -0.66
C ALA A 25 11.61 -7.27 -1.58
N ASP A 26 11.40 -7.38 -2.89
CA ASP A 26 12.46 -7.46 -3.89
C ASP A 26 13.10 -6.08 -4.12
N TYR A 27 12.27 -5.03 -4.16
CA TYR A 27 12.72 -3.64 -4.28
C TYR A 27 12.05 -2.76 -3.23
N VAL A 28 12.79 -1.74 -2.81
CA VAL A 28 12.29 -0.73 -1.87
C VAL A 28 12.68 0.66 -2.37
N ILE A 29 11.75 1.62 -2.25
CA ILE A 29 11.95 2.99 -2.73
C ILE A 29 11.55 3.96 -1.63
N ASN A 30 12.45 4.87 -1.26
CA ASN A 30 12.14 5.96 -0.35
C ASN A 30 11.68 7.19 -1.14
N TYR A 31 10.37 7.47 -1.13
CA TYR A 31 9.79 8.57 -1.90
C TYR A 31 10.20 9.97 -1.42
N ARG A 32 10.83 10.10 -0.23
CA ARG A 32 11.39 11.39 0.23
C ARG A 32 12.73 11.70 -0.42
N THR A 33 13.55 10.69 -0.65
CA THR A 33 14.85 10.84 -1.33
C THR A 33 14.74 10.64 -2.84
N GLN A 34 13.73 9.92 -3.28
CA GLN A 34 13.42 9.62 -4.67
C GLN A 34 11.98 10.09 -5.00
N PRO A 35 11.77 11.40 -5.17
CA PRO A 35 10.42 11.95 -5.37
C PRO A 35 9.76 11.46 -6.66
N ASN A 36 10.53 11.08 -7.68
CA ASN A 36 10.04 10.48 -8.93
C ASN A 36 10.07 8.95 -8.84
N TRP A 37 9.52 8.40 -7.76
CA TRP A 37 9.53 6.96 -7.49
C TRP A 37 8.85 6.12 -8.59
N GLU A 38 7.94 6.71 -9.37
CA GLU A 38 7.33 6.09 -10.54
C GLU A 38 8.35 5.71 -11.62
N GLU A 39 9.38 6.54 -11.81
CA GLU A 39 10.47 6.25 -12.75
C GLU A 39 11.32 5.07 -12.24
N ASP A 40 11.54 4.99 -10.92
CA ASP A 40 12.24 3.86 -10.31
C ASP A 40 11.44 2.55 -10.45
N VAL A 41 10.11 2.58 -10.29
CA VAL A 41 9.26 1.41 -10.55
C VAL A 41 9.42 0.96 -12.02
N MET A 42 9.33 1.88 -12.97
CA MET A 42 9.53 1.57 -14.39
C MET A 42 10.92 0.97 -14.65
N ARG A 43 11.96 1.52 -14.03
CA ARG A 43 13.34 1.04 -14.20
C ARG A 43 13.53 -0.38 -13.68
N VAL A 44 13.02 -0.69 -12.46
CA VAL A 44 13.21 -2.03 -11.87
C VAL A 44 12.33 -3.10 -12.49
N THR A 45 11.35 -2.71 -13.30
CA THR A 45 10.47 -3.60 -14.06
C THR A 45 10.80 -3.63 -15.57
N ASP A 46 11.98 -3.17 -15.97
CA ASP A 46 12.39 -3.09 -17.38
C ASP A 46 11.35 -2.37 -18.28
N ASN A 47 10.77 -1.29 -17.78
CA ASN A 47 9.69 -0.50 -18.38
C ASN A 47 8.36 -1.24 -18.61
N HIS A 48 8.18 -2.39 -18.00
CA HIS A 48 6.88 -3.07 -17.96
C HIS A 48 5.86 -2.31 -17.11
N GLY A 49 6.28 -1.83 -15.95
CA GLY A 49 5.44 -1.26 -14.91
C GLY A 49 4.94 -2.30 -13.91
N ALA A 50 4.19 -1.87 -12.92
CA ALA A 50 3.59 -2.76 -11.92
C ALA A 50 2.24 -3.29 -12.43
N ASP A 51 2.01 -4.60 -12.34
CA ASP A 51 0.72 -5.20 -12.76
C ASP A 51 -0.42 -4.85 -11.79
N ILE A 52 -0.10 -4.73 -10.49
CA ILE A 52 -1.05 -4.36 -9.44
C ILE A 52 -0.43 -3.30 -8.54
N ILE A 53 -1.16 -2.21 -8.32
CA ILE A 53 -0.77 -1.16 -7.37
C ILE A 53 -1.82 -1.06 -6.26
N LEU A 54 -1.39 -1.21 -5.01
CA LEU A 54 -2.20 -0.94 -3.82
C LEU A 54 -2.03 0.55 -3.46
N GLU A 55 -2.92 1.39 -3.97
CA GLU A 55 -2.85 2.85 -3.86
C GLU A 55 -3.44 3.32 -2.52
N THR A 56 -2.57 3.66 -1.59
CA THR A 56 -2.95 4.14 -0.25
C THR A 56 -2.75 5.65 -0.07
N GLY A 57 -2.03 6.29 -0.97
CA GLY A 57 -1.66 7.70 -0.86
C GLY A 57 -2.80 8.64 -1.21
N GLY A 58 -3.48 8.43 -2.32
CA GLY A 58 -4.60 9.24 -2.77
C GLY A 58 -4.22 10.33 -3.77
N ALA A 59 -4.78 11.53 -3.63
CA ALA A 59 -4.74 12.57 -4.65
C ALA A 59 -3.32 12.94 -5.16
N GLN A 60 -2.33 12.96 -4.27
CA GLN A 60 -0.97 13.37 -4.65
C GLN A 60 -0.10 12.23 -5.20
N THR A 61 -0.57 10.99 -5.14
CA THR A 61 0.19 9.82 -5.61
C THR A 61 -0.48 9.11 -6.78
N LEU A 62 -1.78 9.26 -6.94
CA LEU A 62 -2.55 8.54 -7.96
C LEU A 62 -2.03 8.78 -9.39
N ARG A 63 -1.62 10.02 -9.74
CA ARG A 63 -1.01 10.30 -11.05
C ARG A 63 0.23 9.44 -11.29
N LYS A 64 1.12 9.40 -10.32
CA LYS A 64 2.35 8.60 -10.39
C LYS A 64 2.06 7.11 -10.50
N SER A 65 1.03 6.63 -9.81
CA SER A 65 0.55 5.25 -9.95
C SER A 65 0.11 4.96 -11.40
N PHE A 66 -0.59 5.88 -12.06
CA PHE A 66 -0.91 5.74 -13.48
C PHE A 66 0.31 5.79 -14.41
N GLU A 67 1.37 6.49 -14.01
CA GLU A 67 2.60 6.60 -14.82
C GLU A 67 3.43 5.33 -14.77
N CYS A 68 3.35 4.55 -13.69
CA CYS A 68 4.12 3.33 -13.52
C CYS A 68 3.30 2.03 -13.49
N ILE A 69 1.99 2.08 -13.76
CA ILE A 69 1.19 0.87 -13.94
C ILE A 69 1.47 0.19 -15.28
N ALA A 70 1.46 -1.12 -15.34
CA ALA A 70 1.56 -1.88 -16.57
C ALA A 70 0.33 -1.69 -17.46
N PHE A 71 0.46 -1.99 -18.75
CA PHE A 71 -0.68 -1.99 -19.68
C PHE A 71 -1.68 -3.09 -19.27
N GLY A 72 -2.94 -2.71 -19.07
CA GLY A 72 -3.98 -3.61 -18.55
C GLY A 72 -3.94 -3.84 -17.05
N GLY A 73 -3.07 -3.13 -16.33
CA GLY A 73 -2.88 -3.31 -14.88
C GLY A 73 -4.05 -2.85 -14.02
N LEU A 74 -3.98 -3.16 -12.74
CA LEU A 74 -4.98 -2.87 -11.73
C LEU A 74 -4.45 -1.86 -10.69
N ILE A 75 -5.15 -0.74 -10.50
CA ILE A 75 -4.91 0.18 -9.37
C ILE A 75 -6.06 0.02 -8.37
N ASP A 76 -5.77 -0.54 -7.21
CA ASP A 76 -6.71 -0.63 -6.08
C ASP A 76 -6.57 0.62 -5.20
N CYS A 77 -7.55 1.52 -5.26
CA CYS A 77 -7.63 2.74 -4.44
C CYS A 77 -8.16 2.39 -3.04
N ILE A 78 -7.26 2.37 -2.05
CA ILE A 78 -7.54 1.92 -0.68
C ILE A 78 -7.57 3.10 0.29
N GLY A 79 -6.77 4.14 0.05
CA GLY A 79 -6.61 5.23 1.00
C GLY A 79 -6.37 6.60 0.37
N TYR A 80 -6.18 7.59 1.24
CA TYR A 80 -5.89 8.98 0.86
C TYR A 80 -4.92 9.62 1.87
N LEU A 81 -3.84 8.92 2.20
CA LEU A 81 -2.85 9.38 3.20
C LEU A 81 -2.14 10.67 2.80
N SER A 82 -2.03 10.96 1.51
CA SER A 82 -1.48 12.22 0.99
C SER A 82 -2.53 13.34 0.85
N GLY A 83 -3.79 13.04 1.13
CA GLY A 83 -4.91 13.99 1.03
C GLY A 83 -5.97 13.59 0.01
N LYS A 84 -7.11 14.30 0.07
CA LYS A 84 -8.27 14.07 -0.80
C LYS A 84 -8.32 15.01 -1.99
N MET A 85 -7.53 16.08 -1.96
CA MET A 85 -7.57 17.12 -2.97
C MET A 85 -6.31 17.06 -3.82
N ASP A 86 -6.50 17.24 -5.13
CA ASP A 86 -5.39 17.43 -6.05
C ASP A 86 -4.57 18.67 -5.68
N ALA A 87 -3.30 18.69 -6.02
CA ALA A 87 -2.48 19.88 -5.86
C ALA A 87 -3.05 21.03 -6.71
N PRO A 88 -2.93 22.29 -6.27
CA PRO A 88 -3.39 23.43 -7.04
C PRO A 88 -2.79 23.42 -8.46
N GLY A 89 -3.65 23.44 -9.47
CA GLY A 89 -3.23 23.39 -10.88
C GLY A 89 -3.06 21.98 -11.46
N ASP A 90 -3.04 20.94 -10.64
CA ASP A 90 -2.94 19.56 -11.09
C ASP A 90 -4.33 18.86 -11.10
N ARG A 91 -5.09 19.12 -12.14
CA ARG A 91 -6.38 18.44 -12.35
C ARG A 91 -6.13 17.07 -12.97
N LEU A 92 -6.44 16.02 -12.22
CA LEU A 92 -6.32 14.65 -12.67
C LEU A 92 -7.48 14.30 -13.63
N ASN A 93 -7.17 14.04 -14.90
CA ASN A 93 -8.15 13.45 -15.80
C ASN A 93 -8.02 11.93 -15.75
N VAL A 94 -8.73 11.32 -14.80
CA VAL A 94 -8.67 9.87 -14.53
C VAL A 94 -9.09 9.06 -15.75
N ASN A 95 -10.10 9.52 -16.52
CA ASN A 95 -10.56 8.82 -17.71
C ASN A 95 -9.46 8.70 -18.78
N LEU A 96 -8.75 9.82 -19.02
CA LEU A 96 -7.65 9.83 -19.97
C LEU A 96 -6.48 8.96 -19.51
N LEU A 97 -6.16 8.99 -18.21
CA LEU A 97 -5.09 8.19 -17.65
C LEU A 97 -5.40 6.69 -17.72
N ALA A 98 -6.63 6.30 -17.39
CA ALA A 98 -7.07 4.91 -17.49
C ALA A 98 -7.07 4.42 -18.95
N LEU A 99 -7.55 5.27 -19.89
CA LEU A 99 -7.57 4.94 -21.31
C LEU A 99 -6.18 4.70 -21.90
N ARG A 100 -5.18 5.49 -21.49
CA ARG A 100 -3.81 5.40 -22.05
C ARG A 100 -3.16 4.03 -21.90
N ARG A 101 -3.51 3.27 -20.87
CA ARG A 101 -2.90 1.97 -20.57
C ARG A 101 -3.93 0.86 -20.29
N ASN A 102 -5.20 1.04 -20.66
CA ASN A 102 -6.29 0.09 -20.36
C ASN A 102 -6.39 -0.27 -18.88
N VAL A 103 -6.18 0.68 -17.99
CA VAL A 103 -6.10 0.44 -16.53
C VAL A 103 -7.47 0.14 -15.95
N THR A 104 -7.54 -0.85 -15.08
CA THR A 104 -8.65 -1.02 -14.15
C THR A 104 -8.41 -0.23 -12.88
N LEU A 105 -9.24 0.77 -12.61
CA LEU A 105 -9.23 1.52 -11.34
C LEU A 105 -10.36 1.02 -10.47
N LYS A 106 -10.05 0.50 -9.28
CA LYS A 106 -11.02 -0.09 -8.36
C LYS A 106 -10.92 0.53 -6.97
N GLY A 107 -12.03 1.03 -6.44
CA GLY A 107 -12.11 1.48 -5.05
C GLY A 107 -12.34 0.32 -4.09
N ILE A 108 -11.58 0.29 -3.00
CA ILE A 108 -11.75 -0.67 -1.90
C ILE A 108 -11.75 0.12 -0.59
N ILE A 109 -12.82 0.03 0.19
CA ILE A 109 -12.89 0.65 1.52
C ILE A 109 -12.84 -0.39 2.63
N ASN A 110 -13.74 -1.35 2.59
CA ASN A 110 -13.82 -2.47 3.53
C ASN A 110 -14.56 -3.63 2.86
N GLY A 111 -14.39 -4.83 3.38
CA GLY A 111 -15.10 -6.01 2.92
C GLY A 111 -16.24 -6.40 3.87
N PRO A 112 -17.25 -7.15 3.38
CA PRO A 112 -18.27 -7.76 4.22
C PRO A 112 -17.68 -8.93 5.05
N ARG A 113 -18.48 -9.42 6.00
CA ARG A 113 -18.05 -10.45 6.96
C ARG A 113 -17.58 -11.74 6.29
N ASP A 114 -18.26 -12.19 5.26
CA ASP A 114 -17.90 -13.39 4.51
C ASP A 114 -16.48 -13.29 3.90
N ARG A 115 -16.13 -12.13 3.35
CA ARG A 115 -14.77 -11.88 2.84
C ARG A 115 -13.71 -11.86 3.94
N PHE A 116 -14.08 -11.38 5.13
CA PHE A 116 -13.19 -11.44 6.28
C PHE A 116 -12.96 -12.89 6.72
N GLU A 117 -14.02 -13.70 6.78
CA GLU A 117 -13.94 -15.12 7.11
C GLU A 117 -13.09 -15.89 6.08
N GLU A 118 -13.27 -15.64 4.79
CA GLU A 118 -12.42 -16.18 3.71
C GLU A 118 -10.94 -15.78 3.89
N MET A 119 -10.68 -14.52 4.22
CA MET A 119 -9.31 -14.05 4.45
C MET A 119 -8.67 -14.77 5.65
N VAL A 120 -9.39 -14.93 6.75
CA VAL A 120 -8.87 -15.64 7.94
C VAL A 120 -8.57 -17.10 7.60
N ALA A 121 -9.47 -17.80 6.91
CA ALA A 121 -9.26 -19.17 6.46
C ALA A 121 -8.06 -19.28 5.52
N PHE A 122 -7.87 -18.31 4.63
CA PHE A 122 -6.71 -18.25 3.75
C PHE A 122 -5.39 -18.07 4.53
N TYR A 123 -5.39 -17.19 5.52
CA TYR A 123 -4.22 -16.96 6.39
C TYR A 123 -3.85 -18.23 7.16
N GLU A 124 -4.85 -18.91 7.73
CA GLU A 124 -4.64 -20.18 8.45
C GLU A 124 -4.07 -21.25 7.52
N LYS A 125 -4.71 -21.47 6.37
CA LYS A 125 -4.30 -22.46 5.39
C LYS A 125 -2.86 -22.28 4.90
N HIS A 126 -2.43 -21.03 4.71
CA HIS A 126 -1.12 -20.68 4.17
C HIS A 126 -0.10 -20.26 5.22
N GLN A 127 -0.45 -20.38 6.52
CA GLN A 127 0.40 -19.99 7.65
C GLN A 127 0.90 -18.55 7.54
N ILE A 128 0.03 -17.64 7.09
CA ILE A 128 0.36 -16.22 6.95
C ILE A 128 0.11 -15.53 8.30
N HIS A 129 1.17 -14.95 8.86
CA HIS A 129 1.10 -14.21 10.11
C HIS A 129 1.25 -12.70 9.83
N PRO A 130 0.21 -11.88 10.08
CA PRO A 130 0.33 -10.43 9.97
C PRO A 130 1.42 -9.90 10.90
N VAL A 131 2.21 -8.96 10.41
CA VAL A 131 3.22 -8.29 11.23
C VAL A 131 2.53 -7.44 12.29
N VAL A 132 2.73 -7.76 13.56
CA VAL A 132 2.23 -6.99 14.71
C VAL A 132 3.38 -6.18 15.28
N ASN A 133 3.30 -4.84 15.18
CA ASN A 133 4.32 -3.95 15.68
C ASN A 133 4.23 -3.77 17.20
N LYS A 134 3.02 -3.55 17.72
CA LYS A 134 2.80 -3.34 19.14
C LYS A 134 1.41 -3.80 19.58
N VAL A 135 1.36 -4.40 20.76
CA VAL A 135 0.12 -4.79 21.43
C VAL A 135 -0.06 -3.88 22.65
N PHE A 136 -1.23 -3.32 22.82
CA PHE A 136 -1.64 -2.50 23.94
C PHE A 136 -2.69 -3.23 24.78
N ALA A 137 -2.72 -2.99 26.07
CA ALA A 137 -3.83 -3.43 26.92
C ALA A 137 -5.10 -2.61 26.61
N PHE A 138 -6.28 -3.14 27.00
CA PHE A 138 -7.55 -2.45 26.72
C PHE A 138 -7.60 -1.03 27.34
N GLY A 139 -7.08 -0.87 28.56
CA GLY A 139 -6.98 0.43 29.24
C GLY A 139 -6.03 1.43 28.60
N GLU A 140 -5.20 1.00 27.64
CA GLU A 140 -4.25 1.84 26.91
C GLU A 140 -4.73 2.17 25.49
N ALA A 141 -6.02 1.98 25.20
CA ALA A 141 -6.59 2.16 23.86
C ALA A 141 -6.32 3.56 23.26
N ASP A 142 -6.36 4.61 24.09
CA ASP A 142 -6.05 5.98 23.67
C ASP A 142 -4.59 6.12 23.20
N GLN A 143 -3.66 5.46 23.86
CA GLN A 143 -2.25 5.43 23.47
C GLN A 143 -2.05 4.64 22.18
N ALA A 144 -2.79 3.54 21.98
CA ALA A 144 -2.77 2.78 20.74
C ALA A 144 -3.22 3.62 19.53
N PHE A 145 -4.30 4.39 19.67
CA PHE A 145 -4.77 5.30 18.63
C PHE A 145 -3.79 6.45 18.35
N LYS A 146 -3.19 7.03 19.38
CA LYS A 146 -2.14 8.05 19.21
C LYS A 146 -0.91 7.48 18.50
N PHE A 147 -0.51 6.27 18.85
CA PHE A 147 0.60 5.58 18.20
C PHE A 147 0.29 5.27 16.72
N LEU A 148 -0.92 4.79 16.43
CA LEU A 148 -1.37 4.57 15.06
C LEU A 148 -1.36 5.88 14.25
N ALA A 149 -1.93 6.95 14.82
CA ALA A 149 -2.01 8.27 14.16
C ALA A 149 -0.63 8.91 13.91
N SER A 150 0.39 8.58 14.71
CA SER A 150 1.76 9.07 14.50
C SER A 150 2.42 8.53 13.23
N GLY A 151 1.88 7.44 12.64
CA GLY A 151 2.47 6.79 11.48
C GLY A 151 3.83 6.12 11.74
N SER A 152 4.30 6.06 13.00
CA SER A 152 5.61 5.47 13.34
C SER A 152 5.62 3.94 13.35
N HIS A 153 4.44 3.30 13.40
CA HIS A 153 4.30 1.85 13.39
C HIS A 153 4.70 1.22 12.05
N PHE A 154 5.08 -0.06 12.11
CA PHE A 154 5.26 -0.93 10.95
C PHE A 154 4.41 -2.19 11.13
N GLY A 155 3.42 -2.38 10.24
CA GLY A 155 2.42 -3.46 10.39
C GLY A 155 1.25 -3.06 11.29
N LYS A 156 0.72 -4.00 12.07
CA LYS A 156 -0.51 -3.84 12.85
C LYS A 156 -0.26 -3.30 14.24
N VAL A 157 -1.17 -2.45 14.72
CA VAL A 157 -1.31 -2.05 16.12
C VAL A 157 -2.51 -2.80 16.68
N VAL A 158 -2.32 -3.52 17.78
CA VAL A 158 -3.33 -4.40 18.36
C VAL A 158 -3.72 -3.91 19.75
N ILE A 159 -5.00 -3.93 20.07
CA ILE A 159 -5.51 -3.72 21.44
C ILE A 159 -6.07 -5.06 21.91
N LYS A 160 -5.53 -5.58 23.02
CA LYS A 160 -5.98 -6.83 23.62
C LYS A 160 -7.23 -6.56 24.46
N VAL A 161 -8.39 -7.07 24.03
CA VAL A 161 -9.71 -6.81 24.64
C VAL A 161 -10.00 -7.75 25.81
N ALA A 162 -9.49 -8.98 25.76
CA ALA A 162 -9.66 -9.98 26.82
C ALA A 162 -8.29 -10.50 27.29
N GLN A 163 -8.24 -10.93 28.55
CA GLN A 163 -7.07 -11.59 29.12
C GLN A 163 -6.92 -13.01 28.61
#